data_ff123661328d13dc92387421920c8d1f
#
_entry.id   ff123661328d13dc92387421920c8d1f
#
_cell.length_a   1.000
_cell.length_b   1.000
_cell.length_c   1.000
_cell.angle_alpha   90.00
_cell.angle_beta   90.00
_cell.angle_gamma   90.00
#
_symmetry.space_group_name_H-M   'P 1'
#
loop_
_entity.id
_entity.type
_entity.pdbx_description
1 polymer ?
#
loop_
_entity_poly.entity_id
_entity_poly.type
_entity_poly.pdbx_seq_one_letter_code
_entity_poly.pdbx_strand_id
1 'polypeptide(L)'
;MTIDTKDMLNSILSSISRIDYVRPDDIPNIDLYMDQVTTFMEKELASSKRHEDDKILTKTMINNYAKNNLLPPPVKKKYSKEHLLIMIFIYYFKNFLSIKDIETMLEPITDKYFDTDQDFDITSIYKEVCELEKSRIPEFEKEIIRSYNSSKKCFDEAPEDDRDSLQLFAFICNLSFDIYVKKQIVEKLLDNFPDLLHSENTGVKKDSAKKEISRTSYFFFCFCILTKCICTVFRTLFCFFVLDFPKSDSLEYHVISVITVIQRTVHTTDRCC
;
A
#
# COMPACT_ATOMS: atom_id res chain seq x y z
N MET A 1 -32.22 4.08 -10.04
CA MET A 1 -31.52 5.22 -9.40
C MET A 1 -30.09 5.18 -9.89
N THR A 2 -29.77 5.91 -10.93
CA THR A 2 -28.41 5.99 -11.50
C THR A 2 -27.62 6.94 -10.60
N ILE A 3 -26.66 6.40 -9.88
CA ILE A 3 -25.70 7.21 -9.10
C ILE A 3 -24.81 7.91 -10.12
N ASP A 4 -24.80 9.25 -10.11
CA ASP A 4 -23.84 9.99 -10.93
C ASP A 4 -22.44 9.69 -10.42
N THR A 5 -21.61 9.09 -11.29
CA THR A 5 -20.22 8.73 -10.95
C THR A 5 -19.38 9.93 -10.53
N LYS A 6 -19.75 11.14 -10.97
CA LYS A 6 -19.08 12.38 -10.58
C LYS A 6 -19.44 12.78 -9.16
N ASP A 7 -20.72 12.65 -8.77
CA ASP A 7 -21.14 12.92 -7.40
C ASP A 7 -20.53 11.93 -6.41
N MET A 8 -20.43 10.65 -6.81
CA MET A 8 -19.71 9.63 -6.05
C MET A 8 -18.23 10.01 -5.86
N LEU A 9 -17.53 10.44 -6.92
CA LEU A 9 -16.14 10.88 -6.84
C LEU A 9 -15.98 12.07 -5.90
N ASN A 10 -16.83 13.08 -6.00
CA ASN A 10 -16.83 14.26 -5.12
C ASN A 10 -17.02 13.87 -3.65
N SER A 11 -17.91 12.92 -3.38
CA SER A 11 -18.13 12.38 -2.03
C SER A 11 -16.89 11.67 -1.49
N ILE A 12 -16.22 10.85 -2.32
CA ILE A 12 -14.97 10.16 -1.97
C ILE A 12 -13.86 11.18 -1.68
N LEU A 13 -13.67 12.19 -2.54
CA LEU A 13 -12.66 13.23 -2.34
C LEU A 13 -12.92 14.00 -1.05
N SER A 14 -14.20 14.35 -0.76
CA SER A 14 -14.56 14.98 0.49
C SER A 14 -14.33 14.12 1.72
N SER A 15 -14.37 12.78 1.61
CA SER A 15 -14.03 11.89 2.71
C SER A 15 -12.53 11.80 2.92
N ILE A 16 -11.73 11.79 1.84
CA ILE A 16 -10.26 11.77 1.90
C ILE A 16 -9.72 13.06 2.53
N SER A 17 -10.26 14.21 2.15
CA SER A 17 -9.85 15.50 2.74
C SER A 17 -10.14 15.61 4.24
N ARG A 18 -11.03 14.75 4.76
CA ARG A 18 -11.39 14.64 6.19
C ARG A 18 -10.74 13.47 6.89
N ILE A 19 -9.77 12.77 6.26
CA ILE A 19 -9.02 11.76 6.97
C ILE A 19 -8.33 12.46 8.15
N ASP A 20 -8.84 12.18 9.35
CA ASP A 20 -8.33 12.76 10.57
C ASP A 20 -7.51 11.68 11.29
N TYR A 21 -6.23 11.97 11.46
CA TYR A 21 -5.35 11.12 12.27
C TYR A 21 -5.64 11.41 13.74
N VAL A 22 -5.58 10.39 14.57
CA VAL A 22 -5.61 10.57 16.02
C VAL A 22 -4.41 11.43 16.40
N ARG A 23 -4.66 12.68 16.83
CA ARG A 23 -3.56 13.58 17.18
C ARG A 23 -2.93 13.11 18.49
N PRO A 24 -1.62 13.25 18.67
CA PRO A 24 -0.97 12.93 19.94
C PRO A 24 -1.59 13.65 21.15
N ASP A 25 -2.14 14.85 20.93
CA ASP A 25 -2.77 15.66 21.97
C ASP A 25 -4.19 15.18 22.35
N ASP A 26 -4.86 14.44 21.46
CA ASP A 26 -6.17 13.83 21.74
C ASP A 26 -6.03 12.53 22.54
N ILE A 27 -4.82 11.96 22.64
CA ILE A 27 -4.54 10.76 23.40
C ILE A 27 -4.39 11.11 24.88
N PRO A 28 -5.12 10.43 25.79
CA PRO A 28 -5.02 10.68 27.22
C PRO A 28 -3.59 10.54 27.74
N ASN A 29 -3.12 11.52 28.49
CA ASN A 29 -1.80 11.50 29.13
C ASN A 29 -1.83 10.77 30.50
N ILE A 30 -2.58 9.68 30.57
CA ILE A 30 -2.71 8.78 31.72
C ILE A 30 -2.70 7.32 31.24
N ASP A 31 -2.22 6.42 32.07
CA ASP A 31 -2.25 4.99 31.75
C ASP A 31 -3.67 4.44 31.79
N LEU A 32 -4.07 3.75 30.74
CA LEU A 32 -5.41 3.21 30.54
C LEU A 32 -5.46 1.70 30.80
N TYR A 33 -6.55 1.21 31.38
CA TYR A 33 -6.84 -0.22 31.41
C TYR A 33 -7.37 -0.70 30.04
N MET A 34 -7.27 -1.99 29.77
CA MET A 34 -7.66 -2.62 28.52
C MET A 34 -9.04 -2.18 28.01
N ASP A 35 -10.04 -2.08 28.89
CA ASP A 35 -11.41 -1.66 28.50
C ASP A 35 -11.44 -0.19 28.05
N GLN A 36 -10.69 0.67 28.71
CA GLN A 36 -10.56 2.07 28.33
C GLN A 36 -9.81 2.22 26.99
N VAL A 37 -8.75 1.43 26.79
CA VAL A 37 -8.01 1.38 25.51
C VAL A 37 -8.94 1.00 24.37
N THR A 38 -9.70 -0.10 24.50
CA THR A 38 -10.62 -0.54 23.44
C THR A 38 -11.70 0.49 23.16
N THR A 39 -12.25 1.13 24.19
CA THR A 39 -13.25 2.20 24.04
C THR A 39 -12.66 3.44 23.36
N PHE A 40 -11.46 3.85 23.74
CA PHE A 40 -10.75 4.97 23.11
C PHE A 40 -10.50 4.70 21.62
N MET A 41 -9.90 3.54 21.29
CA MET A 41 -9.61 3.16 19.91
C MET A 41 -10.88 3.08 19.06
N GLU A 42 -11.96 2.53 19.61
CA GLU A 42 -13.25 2.42 18.92
C GLU A 42 -13.82 3.81 18.59
N LYS A 43 -13.70 4.77 19.51
CA LYS A 43 -14.17 6.13 19.32
C LYS A 43 -13.32 6.89 18.29
N GLU A 44 -12.01 6.90 18.46
CA GLU A 44 -11.11 7.72 17.64
C GLU A 44 -10.93 7.19 16.21
N LEU A 45 -11.06 5.86 16.01
CA LEU A 45 -10.90 5.22 14.71
C LEU A 45 -12.24 4.84 14.06
N ALA A 46 -13.38 5.28 14.62
CA ALA A 46 -14.71 4.95 14.11
C ALA A 46 -14.90 5.34 12.64
N SER A 47 -14.35 6.48 12.22
CA SER A 47 -14.43 6.99 10.84
C SER A 47 -13.71 6.11 9.81
N SER A 48 -12.80 5.25 10.24
CA SER A 48 -12.06 4.34 9.36
C SER A 48 -12.79 3.02 9.07
N LYS A 49 -13.92 2.75 9.73
CA LYS A 49 -14.73 1.55 9.49
C LYS A 49 -15.41 1.63 8.13
N ARG A 50 -15.40 0.51 7.42
CA ARG A 50 -16.18 0.35 6.20
C ARG A 50 -17.66 0.01 6.51
N HIS A 51 -17.88 -0.82 7.54
CA HIS A 51 -19.20 -1.24 8.01
C HIS A 51 -19.32 -0.97 9.52
N GLU A 52 -20.54 -0.73 10.00
CA GLU A 52 -20.78 -0.40 11.41
C GLU A 52 -20.36 -1.52 12.38
N ASP A 53 -20.44 -2.78 11.94
CA ASP A 53 -20.07 -3.98 12.71
C ASP A 53 -18.56 -4.29 12.63
N ASP A 54 -17.78 -3.58 11.83
CA ASP A 54 -16.32 -3.75 11.78
C ASP A 54 -15.71 -3.44 13.14
N LYS A 55 -14.82 -4.34 13.58
CA LYS A 55 -14.10 -4.19 14.86
C LYS A 55 -12.73 -3.60 14.63
N ILE A 56 -12.44 -2.50 15.30
CA ILE A 56 -11.16 -1.80 15.22
C ILE A 56 -10.07 -2.62 15.90
N LEU A 57 -10.11 -2.68 17.23
CA LEU A 57 -9.19 -3.48 18.06
C LEU A 57 -9.97 -4.16 19.19
N THR A 58 -9.94 -5.48 19.22
CA THR A 58 -10.52 -6.27 20.33
C THR A 58 -9.46 -6.55 21.39
N LYS A 59 -9.90 -6.84 22.62
CA LYS A 59 -9.01 -7.29 23.72
C LYS A 59 -8.15 -8.49 23.30
N THR A 60 -8.74 -9.42 22.53
CA THR A 60 -8.03 -10.60 22.01
C THR A 60 -6.91 -10.20 21.03
N MET A 61 -7.17 -9.24 20.13
CA MET A 61 -6.16 -8.72 19.21
C MET A 61 -5.01 -8.07 19.98
N ILE A 62 -5.29 -7.17 20.93
CA ILE A 62 -4.28 -6.49 21.71
C ILE A 62 -3.43 -7.49 22.52
N ASN A 63 -4.06 -8.49 23.14
CA ASN A 63 -3.35 -9.56 23.84
C ASN A 63 -2.45 -10.37 22.90
N ASN A 64 -2.89 -10.62 21.68
CA ASN A 64 -2.09 -11.32 20.68
C ASN A 64 -0.90 -10.46 20.21
N TYR A 65 -1.06 -9.15 20.08
CA TYR A 65 0.04 -8.26 19.73
C TYR A 65 1.13 -8.26 20.84
N ALA A 66 0.74 -8.19 22.10
CA ALA A 66 1.69 -8.29 23.21
C ALA A 66 2.38 -9.66 23.29
N LYS A 67 1.67 -10.76 22.98
CA LYS A 67 2.26 -12.12 22.95
C LYS A 67 3.25 -12.32 21.79
N ASN A 68 3.05 -11.63 20.68
CA ASN A 68 3.90 -11.73 19.49
C ASN A 68 4.91 -10.59 19.40
N ASN A 69 5.23 -9.92 20.49
CA ASN A 69 6.19 -8.82 20.59
C ASN A 69 5.92 -7.61 19.67
N LEU A 70 4.72 -7.53 19.07
CA LEU A 70 4.33 -6.34 18.30
C LEU A 70 4.06 -5.12 19.18
N LEU A 71 3.66 -5.37 20.42
CA LEU A 71 3.32 -4.36 21.40
C LEU A 71 4.09 -4.65 22.68
N PRO A 72 4.83 -3.68 23.23
CA PRO A 72 5.45 -3.83 24.54
C PRO A 72 4.44 -4.26 25.63
N PRO A 73 4.85 -5.04 26.62
CA PRO A 73 3.93 -5.52 27.64
C PRO A 73 3.41 -4.38 28.53
N PRO A 74 2.12 -4.39 28.91
CA PRO A 74 1.56 -3.36 29.77
C PRO A 74 2.13 -3.42 31.19
N VAL A 75 2.37 -2.28 31.80
CA VAL A 75 2.83 -2.18 33.19
C VAL A 75 1.63 -2.23 34.14
N LYS A 76 1.60 -3.21 35.04
CA LYS A 76 0.45 -3.41 35.98
C LYS A 76 -0.91 -3.46 35.29
N LYS A 77 -0.98 -4.07 34.10
CA LYS A 77 -2.18 -4.17 33.23
C LYS A 77 -2.67 -2.82 32.68
N LYS A 78 -1.84 -1.81 32.67
CA LYS A 78 -2.13 -0.49 32.11
C LYS A 78 -1.25 -0.22 30.92
N TYR A 79 -1.80 0.50 29.96
CA TYR A 79 -1.21 0.90 28.70
C TYR A 79 -0.97 2.41 28.72
N SER A 80 0.26 2.83 28.46
CA SER A 80 0.65 4.24 28.35
C SER A 80 0.20 4.85 27.04
N LYS A 81 0.35 6.17 26.91
CA LYS A 81 0.14 6.89 25.65
C LYS A 81 0.92 6.28 24.48
N GLU A 82 2.17 5.88 24.69
CA GLU A 82 3.01 5.28 23.67
C GLU A 82 2.47 3.93 23.18
N HIS A 83 1.92 3.10 24.08
CA HIS A 83 1.22 1.89 23.67
C HIS A 83 0.05 2.18 22.72
N LEU A 84 -0.70 3.25 22.97
CA LEU A 84 -1.82 3.64 22.10
C LEU A 84 -1.31 4.06 20.72
N LEU A 85 -0.23 4.82 20.65
CA LEU A 85 0.39 5.23 19.38
C LEU A 85 0.86 4.02 18.57
N ILE A 86 1.52 3.05 19.21
CA ILE A 86 1.92 1.80 18.55
C ILE A 86 0.68 1.01 18.08
N MET A 87 -0.38 0.92 18.88
CA MET A 87 -1.62 0.25 18.48
C MET A 87 -2.28 0.93 17.27
N ILE A 88 -2.21 2.25 17.15
CA ILE A 88 -2.70 2.99 15.98
C ILE A 88 -1.89 2.61 14.74
N PHE A 89 -0.56 2.57 14.81
CA PHE A 89 0.29 2.09 13.72
C PHE A 89 -0.07 0.65 13.32
N ILE A 90 -0.18 -0.26 14.28
CA ILE A 90 -0.57 -1.66 14.01
C ILE A 90 -1.94 -1.71 13.34
N TYR A 91 -2.91 -0.90 13.78
CA TYR A 91 -4.23 -0.85 13.20
C TYR A 91 -4.21 -0.47 11.72
N TYR A 92 -3.44 0.54 11.32
CA TYR A 92 -3.33 0.94 9.92
C TYR A 92 -2.58 -0.13 9.10
N PHE A 93 -1.46 -0.64 9.58
CA PHE A 93 -0.62 -1.58 8.85
C PHE A 93 -1.25 -2.97 8.68
N LYS A 94 -2.02 -3.46 9.66
CA LYS A 94 -2.66 -4.80 9.59
C LYS A 94 -3.58 -5.00 8.39
N ASN A 95 -4.02 -3.91 7.77
CA ASN A 95 -4.92 -3.97 6.62
C ASN A 95 -4.21 -4.38 5.31
N PHE A 96 -2.88 -4.28 5.26
CA PHE A 96 -2.11 -4.59 4.04
C PHE A 96 -0.76 -5.28 4.29
N LEU A 97 -0.26 -5.32 5.52
CA LEU A 97 0.97 -6.03 5.91
C LEU A 97 0.66 -7.27 6.75
N SER A 98 1.55 -8.26 6.70
CA SER A 98 1.51 -9.39 7.61
C SER A 98 1.93 -8.95 9.02
N ILE A 99 1.52 -9.72 10.03
CA ILE A 99 1.93 -9.48 11.43
C ILE A 99 3.45 -9.48 11.58
N LYS A 100 4.14 -10.38 10.84
CA LYS A 100 5.59 -10.46 10.85
C LYS A 100 6.26 -9.24 10.23
N ASP A 101 5.71 -8.70 9.15
CA ASP A 101 6.22 -7.48 8.52
C ASP A 101 6.08 -6.28 9.46
N ILE A 102 4.94 -6.20 10.16
CA ILE A 102 4.69 -5.15 11.16
C ILE A 102 5.68 -5.28 12.34
N GLU A 103 5.94 -6.50 12.82
CA GLU A 103 6.95 -6.79 13.84
C GLU A 103 8.33 -6.31 13.38
N THR A 104 8.79 -6.76 12.21
CA THR A 104 10.08 -6.36 11.63
C THR A 104 10.24 -4.84 11.56
N MET A 105 9.17 -4.12 11.23
CA MET A 105 9.20 -2.67 11.10
C MET A 105 9.16 -1.95 12.45
N LEU A 106 8.33 -2.41 13.39
CA LEU A 106 8.12 -1.71 14.66
C LEU A 106 9.13 -2.08 15.75
N GLU A 107 9.66 -3.31 15.76
CA GLU A 107 10.60 -3.79 16.78
C GLU A 107 11.78 -2.82 17.01
N PRO A 108 12.56 -2.41 15.97
CA PRO A 108 13.69 -1.51 16.18
C PRO A 108 13.27 -0.10 16.64
N ILE A 109 12.05 0.31 16.31
CA ILE A 109 11.50 1.60 16.75
C ILE A 109 11.09 1.52 18.21
N THR A 110 10.38 0.45 18.61
CA THR A 110 9.96 0.24 19.98
C THR A 110 11.14 0.01 20.91
N ASP A 111 12.13 -0.78 20.51
CA ASP A 111 13.31 -1.08 21.30
C ASP A 111 14.13 0.18 21.64
N LYS A 112 14.12 1.16 20.77
CA LYS A 112 14.94 2.36 20.94
C LYS A 112 14.19 3.56 21.51
N TYR A 113 12.92 3.71 21.19
CA TYR A 113 12.16 4.94 21.42
C TYR A 113 10.93 4.77 22.31
N PHE A 114 10.63 3.55 22.78
CA PHE A 114 9.55 3.30 23.71
C PHE A 114 10.04 3.43 25.15
N ASP A 115 9.28 4.11 26.01
CA ASP A 115 9.57 4.32 27.43
C ASP A 115 10.99 4.86 27.66
N THR A 116 11.38 5.84 26.85
CA THR A 116 12.71 6.46 26.89
C THR A 116 12.65 7.83 27.56
N ASP A 117 13.73 8.18 28.30
CA ASP A 117 13.92 9.51 28.88
C ASP A 117 14.49 10.54 27.86
N GLN A 118 14.60 10.18 26.60
CA GLN A 118 15.10 11.08 25.56
C GLN A 118 14.01 12.05 25.10
N ASP A 119 14.43 13.24 24.65
CA ASP A 119 13.51 14.26 24.09
C ASP A 119 12.80 13.78 22.82
N PHE A 120 13.40 12.83 22.10
CA PHE A 120 12.85 12.22 20.89
C PHE A 120 12.37 10.79 21.19
N ASP A 121 11.06 10.61 21.15
CA ASP A 121 10.33 9.41 21.58
C ASP A 121 9.33 8.92 20.49
N ILE A 122 8.55 7.91 20.82
CA ILE A 122 7.46 7.39 19.96
C ILE A 122 6.44 8.49 19.59
N THR A 123 6.18 9.44 20.50
CA THR A 123 5.24 10.55 20.22
C THR A 123 5.79 11.47 19.14
N SER A 124 7.09 11.75 19.20
CA SER A 124 7.79 12.54 18.19
C SER A 124 7.76 11.88 16.82
N ILE A 125 8.07 10.57 16.76
CA ILE A 125 8.00 9.77 15.53
C ILE A 125 6.58 9.78 14.95
N TYR A 126 5.58 9.51 15.78
CA TYR A 126 4.19 9.50 15.33
C TYR A 126 3.76 10.84 14.75
N LYS A 127 4.13 11.94 15.39
CA LYS A 127 3.83 13.30 14.93
C LYS A 127 4.43 13.59 13.57
N GLU A 128 5.72 13.30 13.38
CA GLU A 128 6.41 13.50 12.10
C GLU A 128 5.77 12.69 10.96
N VAL A 129 5.41 11.42 11.23
CA VAL A 129 4.73 10.56 10.25
C VAL A 129 3.36 11.14 9.88
N CYS A 130 2.55 11.54 10.86
CA CYS A 130 1.23 12.14 10.60
C CYS A 130 1.34 13.45 9.80
N GLU A 131 2.32 14.30 10.10
CA GLU A 131 2.55 15.56 9.36
C GLU A 131 2.96 15.28 7.91
N LEU A 132 3.85 14.30 7.69
CA LEU A 132 4.22 13.85 6.35
C LEU A 132 3.01 13.35 5.56
N GLU A 133 2.18 12.49 6.14
CA GLU A 133 1.00 11.93 5.48
C GLU A 133 -0.04 13.01 5.16
N LYS A 134 -0.32 13.92 6.09
CA LYS A 134 -1.23 15.07 5.87
C LYS A 134 -0.76 15.96 4.73
N SER A 135 0.52 16.20 4.62
CA SER A 135 1.09 17.05 3.56
C SER A 135 0.84 16.48 2.16
N ARG A 136 0.59 15.17 2.05
CA ARG A 136 0.37 14.47 0.78
C ARG A 136 -1.08 14.42 0.33
N ILE A 137 -2.04 14.73 1.17
CA ILE A 137 -3.48 14.65 0.84
C ILE A 137 -3.82 15.42 -0.46
N PRO A 138 -3.37 16.68 -0.67
CA PRO A 138 -3.69 17.41 -1.90
C PRO A 138 -3.11 16.78 -3.17
N GLU A 139 -2.01 16.03 -3.05
CA GLU A 139 -1.43 15.30 -4.18
C GLU A 139 -2.24 14.05 -4.51
N PHE A 140 -2.69 13.31 -3.49
CA PHE A 140 -3.59 12.17 -3.67
C PHE A 140 -4.91 12.57 -4.33
N GLU A 141 -5.50 13.67 -3.92
CA GLU A 141 -6.72 14.18 -4.56
C GLU A 141 -6.51 14.42 -6.06
N LYS A 142 -5.42 15.07 -6.44
CA LYS A 142 -5.07 15.31 -7.85
C LYS A 142 -4.81 14.00 -8.61
N GLU A 143 -4.15 13.02 -7.97
CA GLU A 143 -3.86 11.71 -8.56
C GLU A 143 -5.16 10.93 -8.83
N ILE A 144 -6.10 10.94 -7.88
CA ILE A 144 -7.41 10.29 -8.02
C ILE A 144 -8.22 10.94 -9.16
N ILE A 145 -8.26 12.27 -9.23
CA ILE A 145 -8.95 12.99 -10.31
C ILE A 145 -8.32 12.66 -11.66
N ARG A 146 -6.99 12.60 -11.75
CA ARG A 146 -6.27 12.23 -12.98
C ARG A 146 -6.59 10.78 -13.39
N SER A 147 -6.58 9.86 -12.45
CA SER A 147 -6.91 8.46 -12.66
C SER A 147 -8.35 8.29 -13.16
N TYR A 148 -9.31 8.98 -12.55
CA TYR A 148 -10.70 8.99 -12.98
C TYR A 148 -10.85 9.53 -14.40
N ASN A 149 -10.26 10.68 -14.71
CA ASN A 149 -10.31 11.27 -16.04
C ASN A 149 -9.65 10.40 -17.12
N SER A 150 -8.65 9.61 -16.75
CA SER A 150 -8.03 8.63 -17.65
C SER A 150 -8.96 7.45 -17.92
N SER A 151 -9.65 6.94 -16.91
CA SER A 151 -10.62 5.85 -17.08
C SER A 151 -11.82 6.24 -17.93
N LYS A 152 -12.24 7.51 -17.87
CA LYS A 152 -13.33 8.04 -18.74
C LYS A 152 -12.98 8.09 -20.22
N LYS A 153 -11.74 7.89 -20.61
CA LYS A 153 -11.28 7.79 -22.01
C LYS A 153 -11.16 6.34 -22.49
N CYS A 154 -11.49 5.38 -21.64
CA CYS A 154 -11.49 3.97 -21.99
C CYS A 154 -12.86 3.55 -22.54
N PHE A 155 -12.87 2.48 -23.33
CA PHE A 155 -14.09 1.82 -23.82
C PHE A 155 -15.01 2.70 -24.68
N ASP A 156 -14.44 3.60 -25.50
CA ASP A 156 -15.21 4.48 -26.41
C ASP A 156 -16.03 3.68 -27.44
N GLU A 157 -15.56 2.47 -27.80
CA GLU A 157 -16.25 1.57 -28.74
C GLU A 157 -17.27 0.64 -28.06
N ALA A 158 -17.40 0.69 -26.73
CA ALA A 158 -18.36 -0.13 -26.01
C ALA A 158 -19.81 0.36 -26.24
N PRO A 159 -20.81 -0.55 -26.11
CA PRO A 159 -22.21 -0.16 -26.14
C PRO A 159 -22.48 0.97 -25.11
N GLU A 160 -23.35 1.90 -25.49
CA GLU A 160 -23.60 3.11 -24.68
C GLU A 160 -24.11 2.75 -23.27
N ASP A 161 -24.96 1.73 -23.18
CA ASP A 161 -25.53 1.25 -21.90
C ASP A 161 -24.49 0.65 -20.97
N ASP A 162 -23.37 0.12 -21.49
CA ASP A 162 -22.33 -0.54 -20.70
C ASP A 162 -21.13 0.38 -20.42
N ARG A 163 -20.96 1.45 -21.20
CA ARG A 163 -19.76 2.29 -21.19
C ARG A 163 -19.43 2.85 -19.81
N ASP A 164 -20.40 3.42 -19.11
CA ASP A 164 -20.19 4.00 -17.77
C ASP A 164 -19.76 2.95 -16.75
N SER A 165 -20.33 1.75 -16.81
CA SER A 165 -19.96 0.63 -15.94
C SER A 165 -18.54 0.14 -16.20
N LEU A 166 -18.14 0.04 -17.47
CA LEU A 166 -16.80 -0.37 -17.87
C LEU A 166 -15.76 0.70 -17.53
N GLN A 167 -16.08 1.98 -17.66
CA GLN A 167 -15.20 3.08 -17.26
C GLN A 167 -15.00 3.12 -15.73
N LEU A 168 -16.06 2.88 -14.96
CA LEU A 168 -15.96 2.74 -13.51
C LEU A 168 -15.09 1.52 -13.13
N PHE A 169 -15.29 0.39 -13.81
CA PHE A 169 -14.45 -0.79 -13.63
C PHE A 169 -12.97 -0.48 -13.91
N ALA A 170 -12.67 0.22 -15.03
CA ALA A 170 -11.30 0.65 -15.34
C ALA A 170 -10.70 1.53 -14.24
N PHE A 171 -11.48 2.44 -13.68
CA PHE A 171 -11.05 3.29 -12.57
C PHE A 171 -10.71 2.47 -11.33
N ILE A 172 -11.56 1.51 -10.95
CA ILE A 172 -11.29 0.60 -9.83
C ILE A 172 -10.02 -0.22 -10.08
N CYS A 173 -9.84 -0.76 -11.29
CA CYS A 173 -8.64 -1.51 -11.67
C CYS A 173 -7.38 -0.67 -11.56
N ASN A 174 -7.42 0.60 -12.00
CA ASN A 174 -6.28 1.50 -11.93
C ASN A 174 -5.88 1.78 -10.47
N LEU A 175 -6.84 2.12 -9.61
CA LEU A 175 -6.57 2.30 -8.17
C LEU A 175 -6.07 1.02 -7.50
N SER A 176 -6.61 -0.15 -7.88
CA SER A 176 -6.17 -1.45 -7.33
C SER A 176 -4.74 -1.78 -7.74
N PHE A 177 -4.34 -1.42 -8.97
CA PHE A 177 -2.98 -1.59 -9.44
C PHE A 177 -1.99 -0.70 -8.66
N ASP A 178 -2.36 0.55 -8.37
CA ASP A 178 -1.54 1.44 -7.54
C ASP A 178 -1.29 0.87 -6.14
N ILE A 179 -2.34 0.33 -5.51
CA ILE A 179 -2.24 -0.35 -4.20
C ILE A 179 -1.28 -1.55 -4.32
N TYR A 180 -1.46 -2.38 -5.34
CA TYR A 180 -0.62 -3.57 -5.56
C TYR A 180 0.85 -3.20 -5.72
N VAL A 181 1.18 -2.22 -6.56
CA VAL A 181 2.57 -1.78 -6.80
C VAL A 181 3.18 -1.20 -5.53
N LYS A 182 2.45 -0.31 -4.84
CA LYS A 182 2.94 0.30 -3.59
C LYS A 182 3.17 -0.77 -2.51
N LYS A 183 2.27 -1.74 -2.38
CA LYS A 183 2.45 -2.88 -1.48
C LYS A 183 3.72 -3.67 -1.78
N GLN A 184 3.98 -4.01 -3.05
CA GLN A 184 5.20 -4.71 -3.46
C GLN A 184 6.48 -3.93 -3.11
N ILE A 185 6.44 -2.60 -3.23
CA ILE A 185 7.58 -1.75 -2.84
C ILE A 185 7.81 -1.81 -1.33
N VAL A 186 6.73 -1.72 -0.54
CA VAL A 186 6.82 -1.78 0.94
C VAL A 186 7.37 -3.14 1.38
N GLU A 187 6.84 -4.25 0.85
CA GLU A 187 7.31 -5.60 1.17
C GLU A 187 8.82 -5.77 0.86
N LYS A 188 9.29 -5.29 -0.29
CA LYS A 188 10.73 -5.33 -0.64
C LYS A 188 11.60 -4.46 0.25
N LEU A 189 11.08 -3.31 0.72
CA LEU A 189 11.81 -2.50 1.68
C LEU A 189 11.93 -3.22 3.02
N LEU A 190 10.86 -3.89 3.47
CA LEU A 190 10.85 -4.67 4.71
C LEU A 190 11.76 -5.89 4.66
N ASP A 191 11.84 -6.57 3.51
CA ASP A 191 12.78 -7.69 3.31
C ASP A 191 14.25 -7.30 3.53
N ASN A 192 14.60 -6.02 3.28
CA ASN A 192 15.95 -5.49 3.45
C ASN A 192 16.13 -4.62 4.70
N PHE A 193 15.05 -4.35 5.45
CA PHE A 193 15.04 -3.41 6.56
C PHE A 193 16.00 -3.79 7.70
N PRO A 194 16.12 -5.06 8.11
CA PRO A 194 17.08 -5.47 9.14
C PRO A 194 18.53 -5.15 8.77
N ASP A 195 18.93 -5.40 7.51
CA ASP A 195 20.29 -5.14 7.03
C ASP A 195 20.61 -3.64 7.02
N LEU A 196 19.63 -2.79 6.70
CA LEU A 196 19.78 -1.33 6.69
C LEU A 196 20.02 -0.78 8.10
N LEU A 197 19.37 -1.34 9.12
CA LEU A 197 19.53 -0.91 10.50
C LEU A 197 20.84 -1.40 11.14
N HIS A 198 21.34 -2.57 10.74
CA HIS A 198 22.58 -3.14 11.28
C HIS A 198 23.85 -2.54 10.64
N SER A 199 23.74 -1.87 9.49
CA SER A 199 24.89 -1.27 8.81
C SER A 199 25.51 -0.07 9.57
N GLU A 200 24.81 0.54 10.51
CA GLU A 200 25.32 1.66 11.30
C GLU A 200 26.17 1.22 12.51
N ASN A 201 26.10 -0.05 12.94
CA ASN A 201 26.79 -0.54 14.14
C ASN A 201 28.13 -1.23 13.88
N THR A 202 28.49 -1.48 12.62
CA THR A 202 29.83 -2.01 12.28
C THR A 202 30.69 -0.90 11.73
N GLY A 203 31.49 -0.28 12.61
CA GLY A 203 32.57 0.63 12.23
C GLY A 203 33.63 -0.08 11.39
N VAL A 204 33.33 -0.38 10.14
CA VAL A 204 34.26 -0.90 9.14
C VAL A 204 34.55 0.20 8.14
N LYS A 205 35.85 0.54 8.12
CA LYS A 205 36.59 1.36 7.18
C LYS A 205 35.86 1.68 5.87
N LYS A 206 35.69 2.99 5.62
CA LYS A 206 35.45 3.52 4.30
C LYS A 206 36.58 3.10 3.37
N ASP A 207 36.35 2.06 2.58
CA ASP A 207 37.02 1.84 1.33
C ASP A 207 35.97 1.85 0.22
N SER A 208 36.03 2.93 -0.50
CA SER A 208 35.56 3.21 -1.85
C SER A 208 34.87 2.05 -2.61
N ALA A 209 33.55 2.06 -2.59
CA ALA A 209 32.76 1.67 -3.75
C ALA A 209 31.53 2.58 -3.84
N LYS A 210 31.72 3.78 -4.36
CA LYS A 210 30.68 4.55 -5.03
C LYS A 210 30.17 3.73 -6.20
N LYS A 211 29.27 2.77 -5.93
CA LYS A 211 28.43 2.21 -6.97
C LYS A 211 27.31 3.22 -7.20
N GLU A 212 27.56 4.08 -8.16
CA GLU A 212 26.57 4.88 -8.84
C GLU A 212 25.43 3.92 -9.23
N ILE A 213 24.32 3.94 -8.45
CA ILE A 213 23.07 3.33 -8.86
C ILE A 213 22.57 4.20 -10.00
N SER A 214 23.01 3.83 -11.20
CA SER A 214 22.68 4.49 -12.44
C SER A 214 21.16 4.59 -12.56
N ARG A 215 20.64 5.77 -12.80
CA ARG A 215 19.24 6.06 -13.18
C ARG A 215 18.73 5.13 -14.29
N THR A 216 19.60 4.53 -15.05
CA THR A 216 19.38 3.55 -16.10
C THR A 216 18.89 2.19 -15.54
N SER A 217 19.32 1.75 -14.35
CA SER A 217 18.91 0.46 -13.78
C SER A 217 17.45 0.48 -13.31
N TYR A 218 16.97 1.60 -12.78
CA TYR A 218 15.56 1.77 -12.43
C TYR A 218 14.65 1.82 -13.66
N PHE A 219 15.10 2.43 -14.74
CA PHE A 219 14.36 2.51 -16.00
C PHE A 219 14.24 1.11 -16.65
N PHE A 220 15.31 0.31 -16.62
CA PHE A 220 15.33 -1.06 -17.14
C PHE A 220 14.48 -2.00 -16.30
N PHE A 221 14.48 -1.85 -14.98
CA PHE A 221 13.69 -2.71 -14.08
C PHE A 221 12.18 -2.42 -14.19
N CYS A 222 11.77 -1.16 -14.26
CA CYS A 222 10.39 -0.77 -14.57
C CYS A 222 9.95 -1.23 -15.96
N PHE A 223 10.83 -1.14 -16.95
CA PHE A 223 10.53 -1.58 -18.32
C PHE A 223 10.36 -3.09 -18.42
N CYS A 224 11.17 -3.89 -17.72
CA CYS A 224 11.02 -5.35 -17.66
C CYS A 224 9.75 -5.80 -16.92
N ILE A 225 9.35 -5.11 -15.86
CA ILE A 225 8.08 -5.42 -15.17
C ILE A 225 6.88 -5.05 -16.03
N LEU A 226 6.90 -3.88 -16.68
CA LEU A 226 5.85 -3.45 -17.60
C LEU A 226 5.72 -4.42 -18.79
N THR A 227 6.81 -4.86 -19.39
CA THR A 227 6.77 -5.80 -20.52
C THR A 227 6.27 -7.19 -20.09
N LYS A 228 6.66 -7.70 -18.90
CA LYS A 228 6.12 -8.98 -18.37
C LYS A 228 4.63 -8.88 -18.02
N CYS A 229 4.16 -7.78 -17.42
CA CYS A 229 2.73 -7.57 -17.15
C CYS A 229 1.92 -7.40 -18.44
N ILE A 230 2.41 -6.64 -19.42
CA ILE A 230 1.75 -6.45 -20.70
C ILE A 230 1.68 -7.78 -21.47
N CYS A 231 2.74 -8.58 -21.49
CA CYS A 231 2.72 -9.91 -22.12
C CYS A 231 1.75 -10.87 -21.42
N THR A 232 1.59 -10.81 -20.09
CA THR A 232 0.66 -11.69 -19.37
C THR A 232 -0.80 -11.28 -19.62
N VAL A 233 -1.08 -9.99 -19.62
CA VAL A 233 -2.43 -9.44 -19.93
C VAL A 233 -2.78 -9.69 -21.39
N PHE A 234 -1.84 -9.50 -22.34
CA PHE A 234 -2.06 -9.82 -23.74
C PHE A 234 -2.27 -11.32 -23.97
N ARG A 235 -1.55 -12.18 -23.24
CA ARG A 235 -1.72 -13.63 -23.35
C ARG A 235 -3.08 -14.11 -22.83
N THR A 236 -3.60 -13.51 -21.75
CA THR A 236 -4.96 -13.82 -21.25
C THR A 236 -6.05 -13.25 -22.13
N LEU A 237 -5.92 -12.03 -22.62
CA LEU A 237 -6.86 -11.44 -23.57
C LEU A 237 -6.86 -12.17 -24.91
N PHE A 238 -5.69 -12.62 -25.39
CA PHE A 238 -5.56 -13.36 -26.64
C PHE A 238 -6.16 -14.77 -26.56
N CYS A 239 -6.05 -15.46 -25.41
CA CYS A 239 -6.76 -16.73 -25.20
C CYS A 239 -8.28 -16.57 -25.20
N PHE A 240 -8.82 -15.45 -24.74
CA PHE A 240 -10.26 -15.15 -24.83
C PHE A 240 -10.69 -14.81 -26.27
N PHE A 241 -9.85 -14.11 -27.02
CA PHE A 241 -10.18 -13.65 -28.37
C PHE A 241 -10.10 -14.76 -29.43
N VAL A 242 -9.25 -15.76 -29.24
CA VAL A 242 -9.08 -16.89 -30.21
C VAL A 242 -10.19 -17.92 -30.08
N LEU A 243 -10.96 -17.92 -28.98
CA LEU A 243 -12.06 -18.90 -28.81
C LEU A 243 -13.38 -18.52 -29.46
N ASP A 244 -13.56 -17.26 -29.92
CA ASP A 244 -14.86 -16.76 -30.43
C ASP A 244 -14.90 -16.30 -31.92
N PHE A 245 -13.82 -16.51 -32.70
CA PHE A 245 -13.84 -16.10 -34.14
C PHE A 245 -13.93 -17.26 -35.10
N PRO A 246 -14.76 -17.17 -36.18
CA PRO A 246 -14.82 -18.17 -37.25
C PRO A 246 -13.52 -18.15 -38.08
N LYS A 247 -12.96 -19.33 -38.28
CA LYS A 247 -11.70 -19.59 -39.03
C LYS A 247 -11.71 -18.94 -40.43
N SER A 248 -10.75 -18.03 -40.64
CA SER A 248 -10.37 -17.51 -41.96
C SER A 248 -8.86 -17.72 -42.14
N ASP A 249 -8.50 -18.45 -43.18
CA ASP A 249 -7.14 -18.96 -43.46
C ASP A 249 -6.06 -17.87 -43.65
N SER A 250 -6.43 -16.62 -43.85
CA SER A 250 -5.46 -15.53 -44.06
C SER A 250 -4.95 -14.86 -42.75
N LEU A 251 -5.64 -15.05 -41.65
CA LEU A 251 -5.24 -14.48 -40.34
C LEU A 251 -4.19 -15.34 -39.62
N GLU A 252 -4.18 -16.64 -39.86
CA GLU A 252 -3.25 -17.58 -39.20
C GLU A 252 -1.77 -17.25 -39.47
N TYR A 253 -1.41 -16.87 -40.70
CA TYR A 253 -0.04 -16.52 -41.07
C TYR A 253 0.48 -15.24 -40.41
N HIS A 254 -0.37 -14.23 -40.24
CA HIS A 254 0.02 -12.99 -39.57
C HIS A 254 0.17 -13.18 -38.06
N VAL A 255 -0.69 -13.97 -37.45
CA VAL A 255 -0.66 -14.25 -36.02
C VAL A 255 0.57 -15.05 -35.62
N ILE A 256 0.92 -16.09 -36.40
CA ILE A 256 2.12 -16.90 -36.19
C ILE A 256 3.40 -16.06 -36.34
N SER A 257 3.44 -15.15 -37.31
CA SER A 257 4.55 -14.23 -37.55
C SER A 257 4.77 -13.30 -36.34
N VAL A 258 3.69 -12.72 -35.79
CA VAL A 258 3.78 -11.83 -34.61
C VAL A 258 4.19 -12.59 -33.38
N ILE A 259 3.69 -13.80 -33.14
CA ILE A 259 4.07 -14.65 -32.00
C ILE A 259 5.56 -15.03 -32.09
N THR A 260 6.05 -15.34 -33.28
CA THR A 260 7.46 -15.72 -33.48
C THR A 260 8.40 -14.54 -33.23
N VAL A 261 8.01 -13.32 -33.60
CA VAL A 261 8.79 -12.10 -33.32
C VAL A 261 8.82 -11.82 -31.81
N ILE A 262 7.66 -11.93 -31.12
CA ILE A 262 7.58 -11.73 -29.67
C ILE A 262 8.42 -12.76 -28.90
N GLN A 263 8.36 -14.04 -29.30
CA GLN A 263 9.16 -15.09 -28.67
C GLN A 263 10.68 -14.90 -28.89
N ARG A 264 11.10 -14.41 -30.06
CA ARG A 264 12.52 -14.08 -30.29
C ARG A 264 12.98 -12.89 -29.47
N THR A 265 12.14 -11.89 -29.24
CA THR A 265 12.48 -10.70 -28.42
C THR A 265 12.59 -11.07 -26.94
N VAL A 266 11.74 -11.96 -26.44
CA VAL A 266 11.81 -12.45 -25.04
C VAL A 266 13.06 -13.32 -24.81
N HIS A 267 13.42 -14.18 -25.77
CA HIS A 267 14.62 -15.03 -25.64
C HIS A 267 15.95 -14.28 -25.74
N THR A 268 15.96 -13.10 -26.39
CA THR A 268 17.15 -12.24 -26.42
C THR A 268 17.31 -11.42 -25.14
N THR A 269 16.22 -11.11 -24.42
CA THR A 269 16.27 -10.41 -23.13
C THR A 269 16.68 -11.33 -21.98
N ASP A 270 16.39 -12.63 -22.03
CA ASP A 270 16.81 -13.60 -20.99
C ASP A 270 18.32 -13.96 -21.07
N ARG A 271 19.05 -13.54 -22.09
CA ARG A 271 20.51 -13.72 -22.22
C ARG A 271 21.33 -12.50 -21.79
N CYS A 272 20.68 -11.41 -21.40
CA CYS A 272 21.32 -10.17 -20.97
C CYS A 272 21.07 -9.82 -19.49
N CYS A 273 20.49 -10.75 -18.69
CA CYS A 273 20.37 -10.65 -17.23
C CYS A 273 21.28 -11.64 -16.54
#